data_463fda6cf24d59735d11b01b3ada9bee
#
_entry.id   463fda6cf24d59735d11b01b3ada9bee
#
_cell.length_a   1.000
_cell.length_b   1.000
_cell.length_c   1.000
_cell.angle_alpha   90.00
_cell.angle_beta   90.00
_cell.angle_gamma   90.00
#
_symmetry.space_group_name_H-M   'P 1'
#
loop_
_entity.id
_entity.type
_entity.pdbx_description
1 polymer ?
#
loop_
_entity_poly.entity_id
_entity_poly.type
_entity_poly.pdbx_seq_one_letter_code
_entity_poly.pdbx_strand_id
1 'polypeptide(L)'
;DMFDCVMPTRNGRNGMLFTKDGIINMRNKKWETDFSPIEADGASYVDTLYSKAYLRHLFHAQELLAMQIASIHNLAFYLWLAGEARKHIIAGDFSTWKPMMVRKVSTRL
;
A
#
# COMPACT_ATOMS: atom_id res chain seq x y z
N ASP A 1 15.66 -7.65 -8.17
CA ASP A 1 15.71 -7.91 -6.73
C ASP A 1 15.88 -6.64 -5.89
N MET A 2 16.58 -5.63 -6.40
CA MET A 2 16.83 -4.39 -5.68
C MET A 2 16.45 -3.19 -6.51
N PHE A 3 15.74 -2.24 -5.90
CA PHE A 3 15.28 -1.01 -6.55
C PHE A 3 15.64 0.18 -5.66
N ASP A 4 16.22 1.21 -6.25
CA ASP A 4 16.41 2.50 -5.58
C ASP A 4 15.29 3.43 -6.02
N CYS A 5 14.34 3.70 -5.12
CA CYS A 5 13.15 4.46 -5.46
C CYS A 5 12.59 5.22 -4.25
N VAL A 6 12.33 6.50 -4.44
CA VAL A 6 11.72 7.36 -3.41
C VAL A 6 10.19 7.25 -3.39
N MET A 7 9.58 6.64 -4.40
CA MET A 7 8.13 6.62 -4.60
C MET A 7 7.35 6.08 -3.39
N PRO A 8 7.75 4.97 -2.73
CA PRO A 8 6.98 4.46 -1.61
C PRO A 8 6.81 5.46 -0.47
N THR A 9 7.90 6.08 -0.05
CA THR A 9 7.88 7.02 1.08
C THR A 9 7.32 8.38 0.68
N ARG A 10 7.67 8.89 -0.49
CA ARG A 10 7.15 10.17 -0.98
C ARG A 10 5.63 10.12 -1.15
N ASN A 11 5.12 9.09 -1.81
CA ASN A 11 3.67 8.94 -2.01
C ASN A 11 2.95 8.66 -0.69
N GLY A 12 3.57 7.90 0.21
CA GLY A 12 3.03 7.69 1.55
C GLY A 12 2.84 9.00 2.31
N ARG A 13 3.85 9.86 2.32
CA ARG A 13 3.76 11.17 2.97
C ARG A 13 2.65 12.04 2.38
N ASN A 14 2.30 11.84 1.11
CA ASN A 14 1.23 12.55 0.43
C ASN A 14 -0.15 11.89 0.60
N GLY A 15 -0.25 10.80 1.35
CA GLY A 15 -1.50 10.10 1.62
C GLY A 15 -1.87 9.05 0.58
N MET A 16 -0.97 8.70 -0.33
CA MET A 16 -1.22 7.66 -1.32
C MET A 16 -0.62 6.34 -0.86
N LEU A 17 -1.47 5.33 -0.66
CA LEU A 17 -1.07 4.00 -0.23
C LEU A 17 -1.30 2.99 -1.36
N PHE A 18 -0.35 2.08 -1.51
CA PHE A 18 -0.42 1.00 -2.49
C PHE A 18 -0.81 -0.29 -1.79
N THR A 19 -1.88 -0.93 -2.26
CA THR A 19 -2.35 -2.19 -1.70
C THR A 19 -2.41 -3.28 -2.76
N LYS A 20 -2.59 -4.51 -2.35
CA LYS A 20 -2.76 -5.65 -3.26
C LYS A 20 -3.98 -5.51 -4.16
N ASP A 21 -4.98 -4.72 -3.74
CA ASP A 21 -6.22 -4.52 -4.48
C ASP A 21 -6.26 -3.21 -5.26
N GLY A 22 -5.33 -2.31 -5.02
CA GLY A 22 -5.27 -1.04 -5.73
C GLY A 22 -4.69 0.10 -4.92
N ILE A 23 -4.85 1.31 -5.43
CA ILE A 23 -4.29 2.53 -4.85
C ILE A 23 -5.36 3.23 -4.02
N ILE A 24 -5.03 3.52 -2.76
CA ILE A 24 -5.87 4.29 -1.84
C ILE A 24 -5.32 5.71 -1.72
N ASN A 25 -6.17 6.71 -1.97
CA ASN A 25 -5.88 8.08 -1.55
C ASN A 25 -6.57 8.32 -0.20
N MET A 26 -5.79 8.30 0.88
CA MET A 26 -6.33 8.42 2.24
C MET A 26 -6.96 9.77 2.53
N ARG A 27 -6.73 10.79 1.70
CA ARG A 27 -7.36 12.10 1.86
C ARG A 27 -8.81 12.12 1.39
N ASN A 28 -9.26 11.10 0.64
CA ASN A 28 -10.63 11.02 0.15
C ASN A 28 -11.62 10.86 1.29
N LYS A 29 -12.73 11.59 1.20
CA LYS A 29 -13.78 11.59 2.22
C LYS A 29 -14.43 10.21 2.39
N LYS A 30 -14.44 9.39 1.36
CA LYS A 30 -15.04 8.04 1.40
C LYS A 30 -14.45 7.16 2.52
N TRP A 31 -13.22 7.42 3.00
CA TRP A 31 -12.57 6.65 4.04
C TRP A 31 -12.87 7.15 5.46
N GLU A 32 -13.62 8.25 5.59
CA GLU A 32 -13.89 8.92 6.86
C GLU A 32 -14.56 8.01 7.88
N THR A 33 -15.43 7.12 7.43
CA THR A 33 -16.17 6.17 8.28
C THR A 33 -15.82 4.71 8.00
N ASP A 34 -14.75 4.46 7.29
CA ASP A 34 -14.28 3.10 7.01
C ASP A 34 -13.36 2.62 8.14
N PHE A 35 -13.91 1.88 9.09
CA PHE A 35 -13.18 1.36 10.24
C PHE A 35 -12.51 0.01 9.97
N SER A 36 -12.52 -0.46 8.74
CA SER A 36 -11.76 -1.66 8.36
C SER A 36 -10.25 -1.40 8.39
N PRO A 37 -9.43 -2.45 8.53
CA PRO A 37 -7.98 -2.32 8.47
C PRO A 37 -7.50 -1.65 7.18
N ILE A 38 -6.31 -1.05 7.20
CA ILE A 38 -5.70 -0.49 5.99
C ILE A 38 -5.65 -1.56 4.90
N GLU A 39 -5.15 -2.75 5.26
CA GLU A 39 -5.15 -3.92 4.38
C GLU A 39 -5.19 -5.18 5.26
N ALA A 40 -6.29 -5.94 5.22
CA ALA A 40 -6.51 -7.06 6.14
C ALA A 40 -5.44 -8.15 6.03
N ASP A 41 -4.91 -8.38 4.82
CA ASP A 41 -3.85 -9.36 4.54
C ASP A 41 -2.53 -8.66 4.15
N GLY A 42 -2.31 -7.46 4.65
CA GLY A 42 -1.14 -6.65 4.35
C GLY A 42 0.17 -7.24 4.87
N ALA A 43 1.27 -6.76 4.31
CA ALA A 43 2.60 -7.25 4.62
C ALA A 43 3.23 -6.59 5.86
N SER A 44 2.58 -5.59 6.44
CA SER A 44 3.08 -4.80 7.56
C SER A 44 2.16 -4.90 8.77
N TYR A 45 2.75 -4.76 9.97
CA TYR A 45 1.98 -4.70 11.22
C TYR A 45 1.01 -3.51 11.27
N VAL A 46 1.32 -2.42 10.60
CA VAL A 46 0.44 -1.23 10.58
C VAL A 46 -0.87 -1.51 9.83
N ASP A 47 -0.87 -2.49 8.93
CA ASP A 47 -2.00 -2.77 8.05
C ASP A 47 -3.23 -3.28 8.81
N THR A 48 -3.01 -4.00 9.91
CA THR A 48 -4.07 -4.51 10.76
C THR A 48 -4.24 -3.73 12.06
N LEU A 49 -3.20 -3.00 12.49
CA LEU A 49 -3.24 -2.23 13.73
C LEU A 49 -4.09 -0.97 13.61
N TYR A 50 -4.11 -0.33 12.43
CA TYR A 50 -4.81 0.93 12.20
C TYR A 50 -5.92 0.77 11.19
N SER A 51 -7.04 1.49 11.38
CA SER A 51 -8.13 1.55 10.41
C SER A 51 -7.89 2.64 9.36
N LYS A 52 -8.58 2.52 8.23
CA LYS A 52 -8.56 3.55 7.19
C LYS A 52 -9.09 4.89 7.73
N ALA A 53 -10.17 4.85 8.51
CA ALA A 53 -10.75 6.06 9.10
C ALA A 53 -9.75 6.77 10.02
N TYR A 54 -9.04 6.02 10.87
CA TYR A 54 -8.05 6.59 11.77
C TYR A 54 -6.88 7.20 10.99
N LEU A 55 -6.34 6.49 10.01
CA LEU A 55 -5.24 7.00 9.19
C LEU A 55 -5.64 8.27 8.44
N ARG A 56 -6.85 8.28 7.86
CA ARG A 56 -7.39 9.50 7.23
C ARG A 56 -7.47 10.65 8.21
N HIS A 57 -7.96 10.40 9.42
CA HIS A 57 -8.02 11.42 10.48
C HIS A 57 -6.63 12.00 10.77
N LEU A 58 -5.62 11.15 10.89
CA LEU A 58 -4.25 11.60 11.14
C LEU A 58 -3.71 12.48 10.01
N PHE A 59 -3.99 12.14 8.75
CA PHE A 59 -3.61 12.99 7.62
C PHE A 59 -4.34 14.33 7.65
N HIS A 60 -5.62 14.33 7.99
CA HIS A 60 -6.43 15.54 8.07
C HIS A 60 -5.96 16.45 9.21
N ALA A 61 -5.57 15.86 10.34
CA ALA A 61 -5.03 16.58 11.48
C ALA A 61 -3.55 16.96 11.32
N GLN A 62 -2.93 16.60 10.21
CA GLN A 62 -1.52 16.87 9.91
C GLN A 62 -0.55 16.27 10.95
N GLU A 63 -0.91 15.10 11.48
CA GLU A 63 -0.08 14.37 12.43
C GLU A 63 1.08 13.65 11.72
N LEU A 64 2.27 13.73 12.30
CA LEU A 64 3.46 13.08 11.76
C LEU A 64 3.29 11.55 11.68
N LEU A 65 2.54 10.97 12.62
CA LEU A 65 2.26 9.55 12.66
C LEU A 65 1.60 9.04 11.35
N ALA A 66 0.80 9.88 10.69
CA ALA A 66 0.21 9.53 9.40
C ALA A 66 1.27 9.18 8.35
N MET A 67 2.30 10.02 8.25
CA MET A 67 3.39 9.81 7.29
C MET A 67 4.22 8.58 7.64
N GLN A 68 4.42 8.31 8.93
CA GLN A 68 5.15 7.12 9.39
C GLN A 68 4.39 5.84 9.04
N ILE A 69 3.09 5.77 9.36
CA ILE A 69 2.24 4.62 9.04
C ILE A 69 2.23 4.36 7.53
N ALA A 70 1.97 5.39 6.74
CA ALA A 70 1.88 5.27 5.29
C ALA A 70 3.22 4.85 4.65
N SER A 71 4.34 5.38 5.15
CA SER A 71 5.67 5.00 4.65
C SER A 71 6.01 3.55 4.97
N ILE A 72 5.72 3.10 6.20
CA ILE A 72 5.93 1.70 6.59
C ILE A 72 5.07 0.77 5.74
N HIS A 73 3.80 1.10 5.57
CA HIS A 73 2.88 0.33 4.73
C HIS A 73 3.41 0.20 3.29
N ASN A 74 3.75 1.32 2.67
CA ASN A 74 4.19 1.33 1.27
C ASN A 74 5.52 0.58 1.07
N LEU A 75 6.46 0.72 1.99
CA LEU A 75 7.72 -0.02 1.91
C LEU A 75 7.46 -1.52 2.01
N ALA A 76 6.64 -1.95 2.96
CA ALA A 76 6.28 -3.37 3.11
C ALA A 76 5.56 -3.90 1.87
N PHE A 77 4.65 -3.12 1.29
CA PHE A 77 3.96 -3.49 0.05
C PHE A 77 4.93 -3.73 -1.10
N TYR A 78 5.87 -2.81 -1.33
CA TYR A 78 6.82 -2.96 -2.44
C TYR A 78 7.81 -4.10 -2.22
N LEU A 79 8.23 -4.34 -0.98
CA LEU A 79 9.05 -5.50 -0.66
C LEU A 79 8.28 -6.80 -0.93
N TRP A 80 7.01 -6.85 -0.55
CA TRP A 80 6.14 -7.98 -0.87
C TRP A 80 6.00 -8.17 -2.38
N LEU A 81 5.72 -7.08 -3.13
CA LEU A 81 5.52 -7.13 -4.58
C LEU A 81 6.76 -7.65 -5.31
N ALA A 82 7.94 -7.15 -4.93
CA ALA A 82 9.21 -7.62 -5.50
C ALA A 82 9.46 -9.10 -5.17
N GLY A 83 9.13 -9.52 -3.94
CA GLY A 83 9.22 -10.91 -3.52
C GLY A 83 8.29 -11.82 -4.31
N GLU A 84 7.05 -11.41 -4.55
CA GLU A 84 6.10 -12.17 -5.37
C GLU A 84 6.56 -12.24 -6.83
N ALA A 85 7.04 -11.14 -7.39
CA ALA A 85 7.61 -11.15 -8.74
C ALA A 85 8.76 -12.16 -8.87
N ARG A 86 9.66 -12.18 -7.89
CA ARG A 86 10.76 -13.16 -7.85
C ARG A 86 10.25 -14.60 -7.81
N LYS A 87 9.26 -14.89 -6.97
CA LYS A 87 8.66 -16.24 -6.89
C LYS A 87 8.10 -16.68 -8.25
N HIS A 88 7.39 -15.80 -8.95
CA HIS A 88 6.81 -16.11 -10.25
C HIS A 88 7.85 -16.24 -11.37
N ILE A 89 8.96 -15.50 -11.28
CA ILE A 89 10.08 -15.68 -12.21
C ILE A 89 10.70 -17.09 -12.01
N ILE A 90 10.94 -17.48 -10.78
CA ILE A 90 11.52 -18.80 -10.45
C ILE A 90 10.55 -19.92 -10.86
N ALA A 91 9.25 -19.74 -10.64
CA ALA A 91 8.22 -20.73 -11.01
C ALA A 91 7.97 -20.80 -12.53
N GLY A 92 8.43 -19.81 -13.30
CA GLY A 92 8.27 -19.79 -14.76
C GLY A 92 6.94 -19.26 -15.26
N ASP A 93 6.10 -18.68 -14.39
CA ASP A 93 4.78 -18.15 -14.76
C ASP A 93 4.66 -16.62 -14.66
N PHE A 94 5.79 -15.91 -14.62
CA PHE A 94 5.82 -14.46 -14.47
C PHE A 94 5.04 -13.74 -15.58
N SER A 95 5.17 -14.20 -16.83
CA SER A 95 4.49 -13.59 -17.99
C SER A 95 2.96 -13.65 -17.89
N THR A 96 2.42 -14.67 -17.22
CA THR A 96 0.99 -14.81 -16.94
C THR A 96 0.57 -13.98 -15.72
N TRP A 97 1.37 -14.01 -14.67
CA TRP A 97 1.11 -13.30 -13.41
C TRP A 97 1.19 -11.78 -13.55
N LYS A 98 2.19 -11.27 -14.27
CA LYS A 98 2.45 -9.82 -14.37
C LYS A 98 1.27 -9.00 -14.85
N PRO A 99 0.60 -9.31 -15.99
CA PRO A 99 -0.51 -8.48 -16.48
C PRO A 99 -1.66 -8.42 -15.49
N MET A 100 -1.98 -9.53 -14.86
CA MET A 100 -3.04 -9.62 -13.84
C MET A 100 -2.69 -8.74 -12.63
N MET A 101 -1.48 -8.84 -12.13
CA MET A 101 -1.03 -8.06 -10.96
C MET A 101 -0.99 -6.57 -11.27
N VAL A 102 -0.44 -6.17 -12.42
CA VAL A 102 -0.38 -4.76 -12.84
C VAL A 102 -1.77 -4.16 -12.90
N ARG A 103 -2.74 -4.87 -13.49
CA ARG A 103 -4.12 -4.41 -13.55
C ARG A 103 -4.72 -4.20 -12.16
N LYS A 104 -4.49 -5.16 -11.27
CA LYS A 104 -5.04 -5.14 -9.91
C LYS A 104 -4.48 -3.99 -9.09
N VAL A 105 -3.15 -3.87 -9.01
CA VAL A 105 -2.50 -2.85 -8.16
C VAL A 105 -2.60 -1.44 -8.72
N SER A 106 -2.92 -1.28 -9.99
CA SER A 106 -3.11 0.05 -10.63
C SER A 106 -4.54 0.56 -10.51
N THR A 107 -5.47 -0.24 -10.02
CA THR A 107 -6.86 0.17 -9.82
C THR A 107 -6.93 1.25 -8.73
N ARG A 108 -7.71 2.30 -8.97
CA ARG A 108 -7.94 3.32 -7.94
C ARG A 108 -9.17 2.96 -7.11
N LEU A 109 -8.97 2.86 -5.83
CA LEU A 109 -10.00 2.49 -4.86
C LEU A 109 -10.74 3.70 -4.28
#